data_78a13cd07b9c95ef6fb87c48865d2a12
#
_entry.id   78a13cd07b9c95ef6fb87c48865d2a12
#
_cell.length_a   1.000
_cell.length_b   1.000
_cell.length_c   1.000
_cell.angle_alpha   90.00
_cell.angle_beta   90.00
_cell.angle_gamma   90.00
#
_symmetry.space_group_name_H-M   'P 1'
#
loop_
_entity.id
_entity.type
_entity.pdbx_description
1 polymer ?
#
loop_
_entity_poly.entity_id
_entity_poly.type
_entity_poly.pdbx_seq_one_letter_code
_entity_poly.pdbx_strand_id
1 'polypeptide(L)'
;MNRSSSYPPPETTDVLLVGSGIMSASLAAMLKELEPRLTIRVCEITSDLAREASDGWNNAGTGHAGLCELSYTPAREADGSVNISRTLKIFEQFEHSRQFWAHAVAHGMAGEPAEFIHALPHICFVQGEADIALLEARQAALSGHHFFRGMEFTADPATIQAWAPLVMEGRGPARVAATRVASGTEVNYGLLARRLLGWLSAQEGCEVATGCRVTGLRREHDAWRVAVTHVASGARLVHQARFVFVGAGGGSLPLLQSTGLPEARGLGGFPIGGQWLVSDDETLAARHEAKVYGATPPSSPSLGAPHLDLRRLDGRRQLLFGPFGSWTTKFLKETGRWTDLPGSLRPDNLTTLLRAAVKNRPLVQYLVGQALQSMETRMEALRIFYPRARTADWRLVEAGIRVQTIKKADRGAVYFGTEVFAAHDKSLAALLGASPGASVAVNIAVETIKTCLPHLLATAEGQARMKRMIPVYDEDLKLPENAALFERASRAADETLGLTSLANGSTT
;
A
#
# COMPACT_ATOMS: atom_id res chain seq x y z
N MET A 1 32.01 37.98 16.81
CA MET A 1 32.30 37.71 15.42
C MET A 1 31.21 36.85 14.84
N ASN A 2 30.22 37.49 14.21
CA ASN A 2 29.12 36.78 13.54
C ASN A 2 29.70 36.04 12.29
N ARG A 3 29.74 34.72 12.33
CA ARG A 3 29.95 33.94 11.13
C ARG A 3 28.67 34.05 10.28
N SER A 4 28.72 34.91 9.27
CA SER A 4 27.69 34.90 8.22
C SER A 4 27.59 33.50 7.64
N SER A 5 26.44 32.89 7.78
CA SER A 5 26.13 31.58 7.18
C SER A 5 26.28 31.73 5.65
N SER A 6 27.21 31.00 5.06
CA SER A 6 27.50 31.02 3.62
C SER A 6 26.51 30.16 2.79
N TYR A 7 25.28 30.02 3.28
CA TYR A 7 24.23 29.28 2.56
C TYR A 7 23.42 30.24 1.68
N PRO A 8 23.09 29.86 0.44
CA PRO A 8 22.15 30.64 -0.35
C PRO A 8 20.82 30.77 0.41
N PRO A 9 20.06 31.85 0.18
CA PRO A 9 18.76 32.04 0.82
C PRO A 9 17.86 30.83 0.53
N PRO A 10 17.06 30.41 1.50
CA PRO A 10 16.21 29.24 1.32
C PRO A 10 15.17 29.48 0.22
N GLU A 11 15.09 28.54 -0.71
CA GLU A 11 14.10 28.55 -1.76
C GLU A 11 12.73 28.13 -1.14
N THR A 12 11.73 29.00 -1.28
CA THR A 12 10.40 28.80 -0.66
C THR A 12 9.47 28.12 -1.63
N THR A 13 8.80 27.06 -1.19
CA THR A 13 7.75 26.36 -1.94
C THR A 13 6.43 26.35 -1.14
N ASP A 14 5.30 26.21 -1.84
CA ASP A 14 4.01 26.05 -1.16
C ASP A 14 3.94 24.67 -0.49
N VAL A 15 4.38 23.64 -1.20
CA VAL A 15 4.33 22.23 -0.73
C VAL A 15 5.67 21.55 -0.92
N LEU A 16 6.17 20.90 0.13
CA LEU A 16 7.31 20.00 0.04
C LEU A 16 6.92 18.59 0.48
N LEU A 17 7.19 17.61 -0.38
CA LEU A 17 6.95 16.20 -0.08
C LEU A 17 8.28 15.48 0.14
N VAL A 18 8.34 14.65 1.19
CA VAL A 18 9.50 13.85 1.52
C VAL A 18 9.23 12.40 1.14
N GLY A 19 10.02 11.88 0.22
CA GLY A 19 9.87 10.54 -0.38
C GLY A 19 9.04 10.56 -1.66
N SER A 20 9.39 9.68 -2.59
CA SER A 20 8.80 9.57 -3.93
C SER A 20 7.84 8.37 -4.10
N GLY A 21 7.38 7.78 -3.00
CA GLY A 21 6.44 6.67 -3.04
C GLY A 21 5.07 7.06 -3.60
N ILE A 22 4.22 6.06 -3.88
CA ILE A 22 2.89 6.25 -4.48
C ILE A 22 2.02 7.25 -3.71
N MET A 23 2.19 7.37 -2.38
CA MET A 23 1.45 8.33 -1.56
C MET A 23 1.80 9.77 -1.92
N SER A 24 3.10 10.08 -1.93
CA SER A 24 3.60 11.40 -2.33
C SER A 24 3.28 11.70 -3.78
N ALA A 25 3.43 10.71 -4.67
CA ALA A 25 3.14 10.87 -6.09
C ALA A 25 1.66 11.19 -6.34
N SER A 26 0.74 10.45 -5.70
CA SER A 26 -0.70 10.70 -5.81
C SER A 26 -1.08 12.06 -5.24
N LEU A 27 -0.59 12.40 -4.03
CA LEU A 27 -0.89 13.68 -3.41
C LEU A 27 -0.37 14.86 -4.25
N ALA A 28 0.88 14.79 -4.71
CA ALA A 28 1.50 15.86 -5.49
C ALA A 28 0.77 16.09 -6.83
N ALA A 29 0.41 15.01 -7.53
CA ALA A 29 -0.35 15.08 -8.76
C ALA A 29 -1.74 15.70 -8.55
N MET A 30 -2.47 15.25 -7.53
CA MET A 30 -3.79 15.80 -7.19
C MET A 30 -3.72 17.29 -6.78
N LEU A 31 -2.71 17.67 -6.01
CA LEU A 31 -2.52 19.08 -5.62
C LEU A 31 -2.27 19.97 -6.82
N LYS A 32 -1.45 19.53 -7.77
CA LYS A 32 -1.15 20.28 -8.99
C LYS A 32 -2.38 20.43 -9.90
N GLU A 33 -3.22 19.37 -9.98
CA GLU A 33 -4.50 19.42 -10.69
C GLU A 33 -5.53 20.34 -10.00
N LEU A 34 -5.54 20.35 -8.66
CA LEU A 34 -6.45 21.22 -7.89
C LEU A 34 -6.07 22.70 -7.98
N GLU A 35 -4.79 23.03 -7.90
CA GLU A 35 -4.27 24.40 -7.98
C GLU A 35 -2.99 24.42 -8.82
N PRO A 36 -3.12 24.69 -10.14
CA PRO A 36 -1.99 24.66 -11.08
C PRO A 36 -0.86 25.64 -10.76
N ARG A 37 -1.11 26.67 -9.94
CA ARG A 37 -0.09 27.65 -9.55
C ARG A 37 0.74 27.22 -8.35
N LEU A 38 0.38 26.12 -7.66
CA LEU A 38 1.18 25.64 -6.53
C LEU A 38 2.61 25.29 -6.96
N THR A 39 3.54 25.77 -6.18
CA THR A 39 4.93 25.34 -6.25
C THR A 39 5.13 24.11 -5.40
N ILE A 40 5.63 23.02 -6.02
CA ILE A 40 5.75 21.70 -5.36
C ILE A 40 7.16 21.18 -5.51
N ARG A 41 7.77 20.79 -4.39
CA ARG A 41 9.07 20.11 -4.37
C ARG A 41 8.93 18.72 -3.77
N VAL A 42 9.49 17.73 -4.45
CA VAL A 42 9.63 16.35 -3.93
C VAL A 42 11.10 16.07 -3.68
N CYS A 43 11.44 15.65 -2.45
CA CYS A 43 12.79 15.24 -2.07
C CYS A 43 12.85 13.73 -1.90
N GLU A 44 13.59 13.04 -2.77
CA GLU A 44 13.84 11.60 -2.70
C GLU A 44 15.29 11.29 -2.32
N ILE A 45 15.49 10.38 -1.37
CA ILE A 45 16.82 10.03 -0.85
C ILE A 45 17.64 9.16 -1.81
N THR A 46 16.99 8.28 -2.58
CA THR A 46 17.61 7.39 -3.55
C THR A 46 17.91 8.12 -4.86
N SER A 47 18.78 7.56 -5.69
CA SER A 47 19.06 8.06 -7.05
C SER A 47 17.87 7.89 -8.00
N ASP A 48 16.98 6.93 -7.68
CA ASP A 48 15.82 6.57 -8.48
C ASP A 48 14.54 6.75 -7.69
N LEU A 49 13.41 7.01 -8.38
CA LEU A 49 12.13 7.21 -7.74
C LEU A 49 11.47 5.89 -7.33
N ALA A 50 10.73 5.91 -6.22
CA ALA A 50 9.85 4.84 -5.75
C ALA A 50 10.55 3.49 -5.49
N ARG A 51 11.79 3.50 -4.99
CA ARG A 51 12.61 2.29 -4.76
C ARG A 51 12.30 1.54 -3.47
N GLU A 52 11.66 2.18 -2.50
CA GLU A 52 11.30 1.56 -1.21
C GLU A 52 9.95 0.81 -1.30
N ALA A 53 9.01 1.00 -0.39
CA ALA A 53 7.77 0.23 -0.28
C ALA A 53 6.90 0.18 -1.56
N SER A 54 6.99 1.20 -2.44
CA SER A 54 6.23 1.26 -3.70
C SER A 54 6.85 0.46 -4.84
N ASP A 55 8.13 0.11 -4.77
CA ASP A 55 8.78 -0.71 -5.79
C ASP A 55 8.04 -2.04 -5.97
N GLY A 56 7.91 -2.50 -7.22
CA GLY A 56 7.14 -3.70 -7.56
C GLY A 56 7.59 -4.97 -6.83
N TRP A 57 8.88 -5.07 -6.46
CA TRP A 57 9.44 -6.19 -5.70
C TRP A 57 9.17 -6.09 -4.20
N ASN A 58 8.78 -4.93 -3.70
CA ASN A 58 8.61 -4.67 -2.27
C ASN A 58 7.16 -4.81 -1.78
N ASN A 59 6.22 -5.11 -2.69
CA ASN A 59 4.81 -5.32 -2.40
C ASN A 59 4.19 -6.38 -3.32
N ALA A 60 2.99 -6.84 -2.97
CA ALA A 60 2.28 -7.86 -3.75
C ALA A 60 1.65 -7.32 -5.05
N GLY A 61 1.60 -6.01 -5.25
CA GLY A 61 0.91 -5.40 -6.39
C GLY A 61 -0.57 -5.72 -6.48
N THR A 62 -1.21 -6.08 -5.39
CA THR A 62 -2.64 -6.37 -5.39
C THR A 62 -3.43 -5.08 -5.36
N GLY A 63 -4.37 -4.92 -6.28
CA GLY A 63 -5.42 -3.93 -6.20
C GLY A 63 -6.41 -4.31 -5.09
N HIS A 64 -6.11 -3.92 -3.85
CA HIS A 64 -6.87 -4.35 -2.68
C HIS A 64 -8.26 -3.72 -2.64
N ALA A 65 -9.22 -4.41 -3.24
CA ALA A 65 -10.65 -4.09 -3.23
C ALA A 65 -11.45 -5.02 -2.28
N GLY A 66 -10.80 -5.65 -1.32
CA GLY A 66 -11.47 -6.57 -0.39
C GLY A 66 -11.94 -7.89 -1.00
N LEU A 67 -11.49 -8.23 -2.22
CA LEU A 67 -12.00 -9.37 -2.99
C LEU A 67 -11.54 -10.73 -2.42
N CYS A 68 -10.26 -10.87 -2.10
CA CYS A 68 -9.65 -12.15 -1.71
C CYS A 68 -9.09 -12.18 -0.28
N GLU A 69 -8.92 -11.04 0.38
CA GLU A 69 -8.28 -10.94 1.69
C GLU A 69 -9.29 -11.21 2.83
N LEU A 70 -9.20 -12.37 3.46
CA LEU A 70 -10.11 -12.76 4.56
C LEU A 70 -9.95 -11.91 5.82
N SER A 71 -8.78 -11.33 6.07
CA SER A 71 -8.53 -10.54 7.27
C SER A 71 -9.37 -9.25 7.35
N TYR A 72 -10.01 -8.85 6.24
CA TYR A 72 -10.96 -7.74 6.23
C TYR A 72 -12.35 -8.12 6.72
N THR A 73 -12.60 -9.41 6.84
CA THR A 73 -13.87 -9.96 7.32
C THR A 73 -13.54 -10.77 8.58
N PRO A 74 -13.85 -10.28 9.78
CA PRO A 74 -13.59 -11.02 11.01
C PRO A 74 -14.35 -12.34 11.04
N ALA A 75 -14.05 -13.18 12.03
CA ALA A 75 -14.78 -14.41 12.27
C ALA A 75 -16.29 -14.14 12.39
N ARG A 76 -17.08 -15.20 12.19
CA ARG A 76 -18.54 -15.12 12.36
C ARG A 76 -18.91 -14.55 13.72
N GLU A 77 -19.91 -13.68 13.74
CA GLU A 77 -20.56 -13.19 14.95
C GLU A 77 -21.36 -14.34 15.62
N ALA A 78 -21.78 -14.14 16.86
CA ALA A 78 -22.49 -15.15 17.62
C ALA A 78 -23.83 -15.57 16.96
N ASP A 79 -24.46 -14.72 16.17
CA ASP A 79 -25.66 -14.98 15.40
C ASP A 79 -25.41 -15.66 14.05
N GLY A 80 -24.14 -15.96 13.75
CA GLY A 80 -23.71 -16.57 12.49
C GLY A 80 -23.49 -15.57 11.32
N SER A 81 -23.79 -14.30 11.52
CA SER A 81 -23.55 -13.26 10.52
C SER A 81 -22.05 -12.94 10.33
N VAL A 82 -21.73 -12.24 9.27
CA VAL A 82 -20.37 -11.81 8.94
C VAL A 82 -20.36 -10.30 8.75
N ASN A 83 -19.53 -9.60 9.50
CA ASN A 83 -19.37 -8.15 9.35
C ASN A 83 -18.49 -7.82 8.15
N ILE A 84 -19.10 -7.23 7.11
CA ILE A 84 -18.43 -6.86 5.86
C ILE A 84 -18.09 -5.36 5.75
N SER A 85 -18.37 -4.56 6.77
CA SER A 85 -18.23 -3.09 6.73
C SER A 85 -16.82 -2.63 6.34
N ARG A 86 -15.79 -3.31 6.86
CA ARG A 86 -14.38 -3.02 6.52
C ARG A 86 -14.09 -3.33 5.06
N THR A 87 -14.63 -4.44 4.55
CA THR A 87 -14.46 -4.85 3.15
C THR A 87 -15.09 -3.82 2.21
N LEU A 88 -16.32 -3.36 2.50
CA LEU A 88 -17.01 -2.32 1.72
C LEU A 88 -16.22 -1.00 1.70
N LYS A 89 -15.71 -0.58 2.86
CA LYS A 89 -14.89 0.64 2.96
C LYS A 89 -13.62 0.54 2.12
N ILE A 90 -12.91 -0.58 2.15
CA ILE A 90 -11.68 -0.78 1.38
C ILE A 90 -11.98 -0.80 -0.12
N PHE A 91 -13.09 -1.43 -0.52
CA PHE A 91 -13.53 -1.44 -1.92
C PHE A 91 -13.76 -0.01 -2.42
N GLU A 92 -14.56 0.78 -1.72
CA GLU A 92 -14.84 2.18 -2.06
C GLU A 92 -13.55 3.02 -2.17
N GLN A 93 -12.62 2.86 -1.23
CA GLN A 93 -11.33 3.55 -1.25
C GLN A 93 -10.48 3.16 -2.47
N PHE A 94 -10.56 1.92 -2.90
CA PHE A 94 -9.87 1.45 -4.11
C PHE A 94 -10.53 2.01 -5.38
N GLU A 95 -11.86 2.13 -5.42
CA GLU A 95 -12.58 2.77 -6.53
C GLU A 95 -12.17 4.23 -6.74
N HIS A 96 -11.94 4.99 -5.67
CA HIS A 96 -11.36 6.33 -5.77
C HIS A 96 -9.99 6.29 -6.46
N SER A 97 -9.16 5.30 -6.14
CA SER A 97 -7.85 5.14 -6.76
C SER A 97 -7.96 4.81 -8.25
N ARG A 98 -8.85 3.89 -8.64
CA ARG A 98 -9.07 3.53 -10.03
C ARG A 98 -9.56 4.72 -10.87
N GLN A 99 -10.50 5.51 -10.34
CA GLN A 99 -11.01 6.68 -11.02
C GLN A 99 -9.96 7.76 -11.22
N PHE A 100 -9.14 8.03 -10.19
CA PHE A 100 -8.02 8.96 -10.32
C PHE A 100 -6.96 8.44 -11.32
N TRP A 101 -6.65 7.15 -11.32
CA TRP A 101 -5.70 6.58 -12.28
C TRP A 101 -6.24 6.64 -13.72
N ALA A 102 -7.53 6.43 -13.92
CA ALA A 102 -8.17 6.61 -15.22
C ALA A 102 -8.10 8.08 -15.67
N HIS A 103 -8.36 9.04 -14.77
CA HIS A 103 -8.15 10.46 -15.04
C HIS A 103 -6.69 10.75 -15.41
N ALA A 104 -5.74 10.20 -14.66
CA ALA A 104 -4.31 10.39 -14.90
C ALA A 104 -3.86 9.84 -16.27
N VAL A 105 -4.38 8.69 -16.68
CA VAL A 105 -4.15 8.12 -18.03
C VAL A 105 -4.74 9.04 -19.10
N ALA A 106 -6.01 9.42 -18.97
CA ALA A 106 -6.72 10.26 -19.94
C ALA A 106 -6.06 11.65 -20.14
N HIS A 107 -5.32 12.14 -19.12
CA HIS A 107 -4.63 13.44 -19.15
C HIS A 107 -3.10 13.30 -19.33
N GLY A 108 -2.59 12.14 -19.73
CA GLY A 108 -1.17 11.93 -20.02
C GLY A 108 -0.24 11.97 -18.80
N MET A 109 -0.78 11.81 -17.58
CA MET A 109 -0.01 11.86 -16.34
C MET A 109 0.62 10.51 -15.97
N ALA A 110 0.00 9.40 -16.37
CA ALA A 110 0.38 8.06 -15.94
C ALA A 110 0.98 7.17 -17.06
N GLY A 111 0.98 7.63 -18.31
CA GLY A 111 1.39 6.83 -19.48
C GLY A 111 0.34 5.76 -19.84
N GLU A 112 0.79 4.71 -20.51
CA GLU A 112 -0.10 3.63 -20.97
C GLU A 112 -0.53 2.75 -19.79
N PRO A 113 -1.84 2.48 -19.61
CA PRO A 113 -2.33 1.70 -18.47
C PRO A 113 -1.76 0.28 -18.42
N ALA A 114 -1.56 -0.38 -19.58
CA ALA A 114 -0.98 -1.71 -19.68
C ALA A 114 0.48 -1.80 -19.14
N GLU A 115 1.13 -0.70 -18.85
CA GLU A 115 2.46 -0.71 -18.22
C GLU A 115 2.39 -0.92 -16.70
N PHE A 116 1.28 -0.51 -16.04
CA PHE A 116 1.22 -0.49 -14.59
C PHE A 116 0.00 -1.19 -13.97
N ILE A 117 -1.09 -1.43 -14.71
CA ILE A 117 -2.29 -2.11 -14.20
C ILE A 117 -2.77 -3.17 -15.17
N HIS A 118 -3.13 -4.34 -14.63
CA HIS A 118 -3.66 -5.45 -15.42
C HIS A 118 -4.87 -6.06 -14.73
N ALA A 119 -5.87 -6.47 -15.50
CA ALA A 119 -6.92 -7.34 -14.99
C ALA A 119 -6.30 -8.69 -14.61
N LEU A 120 -6.58 -9.16 -13.41
CA LEU A 120 -6.10 -10.43 -12.88
C LEU A 120 -7.09 -10.95 -11.84
N PRO A 121 -7.71 -12.12 -12.02
CA PRO A 121 -8.68 -12.66 -11.07
C PRO A 121 -8.11 -12.73 -9.65
N HIS A 122 -8.93 -12.32 -8.68
CA HIS A 122 -8.64 -12.50 -7.27
C HIS A 122 -9.42 -13.70 -6.74
N ILE A 123 -8.70 -14.65 -6.15
CA ILE A 123 -9.24 -15.89 -5.62
C ILE A 123 -8.92 -15.97 -4.13
N CYS A 124 -9.89 -16.32 -3.30
CA CYS A 124 -9.63 -16.80 -1.96
C CYS A 124 -9.76 -18.32 -1.96
N PHE A 125 -8.74 -19.02 -1.50
CA PHE A 125 -8.69 -20.48 -1.44
C PHE A 125 -8.51 -20.95 0.00
N VAL A 126 -9.35 -21.87 0.43
CA VAL A 126 -9.33 -22.41 1.80
C VAL A 126 -9.47 -23.92 1.81
N GLN A 127 -9.05 -24.53 2.93
CA GLN A 127 -9.12 -25.95 3.19
C GLN A 127 -9.68 -26.21 4.59
N GLY A 128 -10.46 -27.29 4.72
CA GLY A 128 -11.06 -27.68 5.99
C GLY A 128 -12.42 -27.03 6.28
N GLU A 129 -13.22 -27.70 7.08
CA GLU A 129 -14.64 -27.38 7.31
C GLU A 129 -14.88 -25.96 7.82
N ALA A 130 -14.08 -25.51 8.80
CA ALA A 130 -14.29 -24.24 9.45
C ALA A 130 -14.02 -23.07 8.50
N ASP A 131 -12.93 -23.12 7.73
CA ASP A 131 -12.56 -22.08 6.78
C ASP A 131 -13.50 -22.08 5.58
N ILE A 132 -13.95 -23.25 5.12
CA ILE A 132 -14.98 -23.36 4.06
C ILE A 132 -16.27 -22.69 4.50
N ALA A 133 -16.76 -23.01 5.71
CA ALA A 133 -17.98 -22.43 6.23
C ALA A 133 -17.88 -20.89 6.41
N LEU A 134 -16.70 -20.39 6.82
CA LEU A 134 -16.47 -18.94 6.91
C LEU A 134 -16.46 -18.30 5.52
N LEU A 135 -15.78 -18.93 4.53
CA LEU A 135 -15.69 -18.41 3.18
C LEU A 135 -17.06 -18.34 2.48
N GLU A 136 -17.88 -19.39 2.66
CA GLU A 136 -19.25 -19.45 2.15
C GLU A 136 -20.13 -18.36 2.75
N ALA A 137 -20.10 -18.19 4.09
CA ALA A 137 -20.86 -17.14 4.76
C ALA A 137 -20.41 -15.72 4.35
N ARG A 138 -19.10 -15.54 4.16
CA ARG A 138 -18.54 -14.29 3.65
C ARG A 138 -19.03 -13.99 2.23
N GLN A 139 -18.99 -14.97 1.34
CA GLN A 139 -19.46 -14.82 -0.03
C GLN A 139 -20.95 -14.48 -0.06
N ALA A 140 -21.78 -15.19 0.71
CA ALA A 140 -23.20 -14.92 0.81
C ALA A 140 -23.49 -13.48 1.27
N ALA A 141 -22.75 -13.01 2.29
CA ALA A 141 -22.90 -11.63 2.79
C ALA A 141 -22.45 -10.58 1.78
N LEU A 142 -21.31 -10.81 1.08
CA LEU A 142 -20.76 -9.86 0.12
C LEU A 142 -21.55 -9.82 -1.19
N SER A 143 -21.97 -10.96 -1.74
CA SER A 143 -22.70 -11.03 -3.03
C SER A 143 -24.06 -10.33 -3.01
N GLY A 144 -24.62 -10.11 -1.82
CA GLY A 144 -25.82 -9.28 -1.63
C GLY A 144 -25.56 -7.77 -1.85
N HIS A 145 -24.31 -7.32 -1.86
CA HIS A 145 -23.96 -5.93 -2.08
C HIS A 145 -23.54 -5.69 -3.54
N HIS A 146 -23.94 -4.56 -4.12
CA HIS A 146 -23.70 -4.26 -5.54
C HIS A 146 -22.20 -4.24 -5.94
N PHE A 147 -21.27 -4.00 -5.00
CA PHE A 147 -19.82 -4.08 -5.25
C PHE A 147 -19.33 -5.51 -5.59
N PHE A 148 -20.04 -6.54 -5.12
CA PHE A 148 -19.57 -7.93 -5.17
C PHE A 148 -20.54 -8.87 -5.90
N ARG A 149 -21.47 -8.36 -6.70
CA ARG A 149 -22.45 -9.20 -7.45
C ARG A 149 -21.81 -10.27 -8.34
N GLY A 150 -20.57 -10.04 -8.80
CA GLY A 150 -19.82 -11.00 -9.62
C GLY A 150 -18.92 -11.95 -8.81
N MET A 151 -19.07 -12.03 -7.48
CA MET A 151 -18.27 -12.95 -6.65
C MET A 151 -18.84 -14.37 -6.73
N GLU A 152 -18.06 -15.27 -7.31
CA GLU A 152 -18.36 -16.69 -7.42
C GLU A 152 -17.87 -17.46 -6.20
N PHE A 153 -18.55 -18.56 -5.84
CA PHE A 153 -18.12 -19.53 -4.82
C PHE A 153 -18.21 -20.93 -5.41
N THR A 154 -17.24 -21.78 -5.09
CA THR A 154 -17.27 -23.19 -5.42
C THR A 154 -16.55 -24.04 -4.38
N ALA A 155 -17.06 -25.25 -4.14
CA ALA A 155 -16.37 -26.34 -3.46
C ALA A 155 -16.04 -27.51 -4.41
N ASP A 156 -16.27 -27.34 -5.71
CA ASP A 156 -15.93 -28.32 -6.73
C ASP A 156 -14.46 -28.22 -7.13
N PRO A 157 -13.65 -29.28 -6.90
CA PRO A 157 -12.24 -29.31 -7.27
C PRO A 157 -11.95 -29.06 -8.74
N ALA A 158 -12.83 -29.48 -9.66
CA ALA A 158 -12.64 -29.30 -11.10
C ALA A 158 -12.78 -27.81 -11.48
N THR A 159 -13.75 -27.12 -10.92
CA THR A 159 -13.93 -25.67 -11.08
C THR A 159 -12.74 -24.90 -10.50
N ILE A 160 -12.25 -25.26 -9.29
CA ILE A 160 -11.07 -24.62 -8.71
C ILE A 160 -9.83 -24.85 -9.59
N GLN A 161 -9.68 -26.05 -10.15
CA GLN A 161 -8.57 -26.37 -11.07
C GLN A 161 -8.66 -25.51 -12.35
N ALA A 162 -9.84 -25.26 -12.88
CA ALA A 162 -10.01 -24.38 -14.04
C ALA A 162 -9.63 -22.92 -13.70
N TRP A 163 -9.92 -22.44 -12.48
CA TRP A 163 -9.58 -21.09 -12.03
C TRP A 163 -8.10 -20.92 -11.70
N ALA A 164 -7.49 -21.90 -11.05
CA ALA A 164 -6.11 -21.87 -10.55
C ALA A 164 -5.46 -23.26 -10.65
N PRO A 165 -5.00 -23.66 -11.86
CA PRO A 165 -4.50 -25.01 -12.12
C PRO A 165 -3.43 -25.49 -11.13
N LEU A 166 -2.46 -24.63 -10.78
CA LEU A 166 -1.36 -24.99 -9.88
C LEU A 166 -1.85 -25.35 -8.47
N VAL A 167 -2.94 -24.74 -8.03
CA VAL A 167 -3.48 -24.96 -6.67
C VAL A 167 -4.02 -26.39 -6.53
N MET A 168 -4.54 -26.97 -7.59
CA MET A 168 -5.15 -28.30 -7.56
C MET A 168 -4.20 -29.40 -8.08
N GLU A 169 -3.13 -29.04 -8.78
CA GLU A 169 -2.21 -30.01 -9.37
C GLU A 169 -1.49 -30.85 -8.32
N GLY A 170 -1.77 -32.15 -8.32
CA GLY A 170 -1.21 -33.12 -7.37
C GLY A 170 -1.83 -33.04 -5.97
N ARG A 171 -2.92 -32.32 -5.79
CA ARG A 171 -3.66 -32.27 -4.53
C ARG A 171 -4.41 -33.56 -4.30
N GLY A 172 -4.20 -34.16 -3.11
CA GLY A 172 -4.96 -35.33 -2.68
C GLY A 172 -6.43 -35.00 -2.36
N PRO A 173 -7.21 -35.97 -1.90
CA PRO A 173 -8.62 -35.85 -1.59
C PRO A 173 -8.83 -34.99 -0.31
N ALA A 174 -8.70 -33.68 -0.45
CA ALA A 174 -8.95 -32.72 0.63
C ALA A 174 -10.23 -31.93 0.33
N ARG A 175 -11.02 -31.60 1.37
CA ARG A 175 -12.13 -30.65 1.24
C ARG A 175 -11.57 -29.26 1.06
N VAL A 176 -11.91 -28.64 -0.05
CA VAL A 176 -11.45 -27.32 -0.45
C VAL A 176 -12.62 -26.47 -0.91
N ALA A 177 -12.48 -25.17 -0.81
CA ALA A 177 -13.39 -24.22 -1.45
C ALA A 177 -12.63 -22.96 -1.90
N ALA A 178 -13.22 -22.26 -2.85
CA ALA A 178 -12.69 -21.00 -3.33
C ALA A 178 -13.80 -20.01 -3.65
N THR A 179 -13.48 -18.71 -3.49
CA THR A 179 -14.23 -17.63 -4.15
C THR A 179 -13.37 -17.01 -5.22
N ARG A 180 -14.01 -16.48 -6.28
CA ARG A 180 -13.35 -15.80 -7.39
C ARG A 180 -14.07 -14.52 -7.74
N VAL A 181 -13.29 -13.46 -8.02
CA VAL A 181 -13.77 -12.25 -8.67
C VAL A 181 -12.88 -11.98 -9.87
N ALA A 182 -13.46 -12.04 -11.06
CA ALA A 182 -12.72 -11.91 -12.32
C ALA A 182 -12.14 -10.50 -12.54
N SER A 183 -12.80 -9.46 -12.02
CA SER A 183 -12.38 -8.05 -12.12
C SER A 183 -11.29 -7.63 -11.11
N GLY A 184 -10.61 -8.59 -10.48
CA GLY A 184 -9.42 -8.29 -9.68
C GLY A 184 -8.32 -7.66 -10.52
N THR A 185 -7.37 -6.98 -9.87
CA THR A 185 -6.28 -6.29 -10.57
C THR A 185 -4.92 -6.52 -9.94
N GLU A 186 -3.91 -6.50 -10.78
CA GLU A 186 -2.49 -6.41 -10.43
C GLU A 186 -1.97 -5.04 -10.81
N VAL A 187 -1.21 -4.39 -9.91
CA VAL A 187 -0.73 -3.01 -10.07
C VAL A 187 0.77 -2.91 -9.79
N ASN A 188 1.51 -2.25 -10.67
CA ASN A 188 2.89 -1.82 -10.44
C ASN A 188 2.90 -0.40 -9.88
N TYR A 189 2.75 -0.29 -8.56
CA TYR A 189 2.70 1.01 -7.87
C TYR A 189 3.97 1.84 -8.02
N GLY A 190 5.13 1.19 -8.13
CA GLY A 190 6.40 1.87 -8.35
C GLY A 190 6.46 2.56 -9.71
N LEU A 191 6.03 1.87 -10.75
CA LEU A 191 5.97 2.47 -12.08
C LEU A 191 4.95 3.61 -12.16
N LEU A 192 3.75 3.41 -11.61
CA LEU A 192 2.74 4.46 -11.52
C LEU A 192 3.26 5.70 -10.78
N ALA A 193 3.93 5.52 -9.64
CA ALA A 193 4.53 6.64 -8.90
C ALA A 193 5.59 7.37 -9.74
N ARG A 194 6.44 6.65 -10.45
CA ARG A 194 7.45 7.24 -11.36
C ARG A 194 6.80 8.03 -12.49
N ARG A 195 5.70 7.53 -13.09
CA ARG A 195 4.98 8.23 -14.15
C ARG A 195 4.35 9.53 -13.65
N LEU A 196 3.63 9.49 -12.52
CA LEU A 196 3.01 10.67 -11.91
C LEU A 196 4.05 11.73 -11.54
N LEU A 197 5.19 11.33 -10.95
CA LEU A 197 6.26 12.27 -10.60
C LEU A 197 7.03 12.78 -11.83
N GLY A 198 7.17 11.97 -12.87
CA GLY A 198 7.71 12.40 -14.17
C GLY A 198 6.83 13.48 -14.81
N TRP A 199 5.51 13.29 -14.81
CA TRP A 199 4.57 14.32 -15.24
C TRP A 199 4.68 15.59 -14.39
N LEU A 200 4.71 15.43 -13.04
CA LEU A 200 4.83 16.56 -12.12
C LEU A 200 6.10 17.38 -12.39
N SER A 201 7.23 16.73 -12.64
CA SER A 201 8.50 17.42 -12.87
C SER A 201 8.52 18.30 -14.14
N ALA A 202 7.60 18.05 -15.06
CA ALA A 202 7.41 18.87 -16.26
C ALA A 202 6.45 20.05 -16.04
N GLN A 203 5.82 20.15 -14.85
CA GLN A 203 4.90 21.25 -14.55
C GLN A 203 5.66 22.48 -14.02
N GLU A 204 5.18 23.69 -14.40
CA GLU A 204 5.74 24.94 -13.93
C GLU A 204 5.72 25.01 -12.38
N GLY A 205 6.79 25.46 -11.77
CA GLY A 205 6.95 25.57 -10.32
C GLY A 205 7.09 24.25 -9.58
N CYS A 206 7.31 23.14 -10.29
CA CYS A 206 7.50 21.82 -9.69
C CYS A 206 8.92 21.28 -9.87
N GLU A 207 9.41 20.63 -8.84
CA GLU A 207 10.73 19.96 -8.86
C GLU A 207 10.66 18.60 -8.17
N VAL A 208 11.26 17.59 -8.80
CA VAL A 208 11.46 16.25 -8.23
C VAL A 208 12.96 16.00 -8.13
N ALA A 209 13.51 16.13 -6.91
CA ALA A 209 14.93 16.03 -6.64
C ALA A 209 15.27 14.66 -6.02
N THR A 210 16.10 13.89 -6.72
CA THR A 210 16.66 12.61 -6.25
C THR A 210 18.01 12.81 -5.56
N GLY A 211 18.48 11.80 -4.79
CA GLY A 211 19.73 11.92 -4.02
C GLY A 211 19.64 12.96 -2.89
N CYS A 212 18.45 13.34 -2.47
CA CYS A 212 18.18 14.41 -1.51
C CYS A 212 17.63 13.85 -0.19
N ARG A 213 18.48 13.69 0.81
CA ARG A 213 18.10 13.25 2.15
C ARG A 213 17.57 14.42 2.97
N VAL A 214 16.29 14.42 3.32
CA VAL A 214 15.77 15.31 4.37
C VAL A 214 16.28 14.82 5.71
N THR A 215 16.95 15.70 6.46
CA THR A 215 17.62 15.36 7.72
C THR A 215 16.99 16.01 8.95
N GLY A 216 16.08 16.97 8.75
CA GLY A 216 15.36 17.62 9.83
C GLY A 216 14.27 18.55 9.33
N LEU A 217 13.23 18.67 10.15
CA LEU A 217 12.08 19.54 9.93
C LEU A 217 11.90 20.43 11.17
N ARG A 218 11.87 21.75 10.99
CA ARG A 218 11.68 22.70 12.07
C ARG A 218 10.66 23.76 11.67
N ARG A 219 9.66 23.99 12.51
CA ARG A 219 8.70 25.07 12.30
C ARG A 219 9.37 26.41 12.61
N GLU A 220 9.37 27.34 11.67
CA GLU A 220 9.88 28.70 11.81
C GLU A 220 8.81 29.67 11.28
N HIS A 221 8.17 30.42 12.16
CA HIS A 221 7.06 31.32 11.82
C HIS A 221 5.95 30.60 11.02
N ASP A 222 5.70 31.01 9.80
CA ASP A 222 4.62 30.49 8.94
C ASP A 222 5.08 29.41 7.97
N ALA A 223 6.34 28.95 8.07
CA ALA A 223 6.89 27.95 7.18
C ALA A 223 7.69 26.88 7.94
N TRP A 224 7.93 25.77 7.27
CA TRP A 224 8.85 24.74 7.71
C TRP A 224 10.22 24.98 7.09
N ARG A 225 11.24 25.04 7.94
CA ARG A 225 12.63 24.94 7.54
C ARG A 225 12.97 23.46 7.38
N VAL A 226 13.30 23.08 6.15
CA VAL A 226 13.61 21.70 5.75
C VAL A 226 15.10 21.60 5.46
N ALA A 227 15.81 20.89 6.35
CA ALA A 227 17.22 20.60 6.15
C ALA A 227 17.41 19.41 5.21
N VAL A 228 18.16 19.60 4.14
CA VAL A 228 18.42 18.58 3.11
C VAL A 228 19.91 18.38 2.98
N THR A 229 20.35 17.12 2.80
CA THR A 229 21.72 16.78 2.46
C THR A 229 21.72 16.03 1.13
N HIS A 230 22.44 16.51 0.17
CA HIS A 230 22.67 15.80 -1.09
C HIS A 230 23.57 14.59 -0.85
N VAL A 231 23.09 13.40 -1.15
CA VAL A 231 23.71 12.13 -0.73
C VAL A 231 25.11 11.95 -1.32
N ALA A 232 25.28 12.26 -2.61
CA ALA A 232 26.55 12.04 -3.31
C ALA A 232 27.64 13.05 -2.95
N SER A 233 27.28 14.34 -2.80
CA SER A 233 28.28 15.41 -2.54
C SER A 233 28.42 15.77 -1.06
N GLY A 234 27.47 15.37 -0.20
CA GLY A 234 27.39 15.83 1.19
C GLY A 234 26.98 17.30 1.34
N ALA A 235 26.66 18.01 0.26
CA ALA A 235 26.22 19.39 0.30
C ALA A 235 24.94 19.53 1.14
N ARG A 236 24.93 20.56 2.01
CA ARG A 236 23.77 20.85 2.87
C ARG A 236 23.01 22.02 2.28
N LEU A 237 21.70 21.81 2.13
CA LEU A 237 20.76 22.79 1.61
C LEU A 237 19.66 23.01 2.64
N VAL A 238 19.00 24.15 2.55
CA VAL A 238 17.84 24.49 3.38
C VAL A 238 16.76 25.00 2.46
N HIS A 239 15.61 24.34 2.51
CA HIS A 239 14.39 24.79 1.84
C HIS A 239 13.38 25.31 2.87
N GLN A 240 12.48 26.16 2.40
CA GLN A 240 11.30 26.57 3.18
C GLN A 240 10.04 26.09 2.46
N ALA A 241 9.06 25.61 3.24
CA ALA A 241 7.79 25.17 2.70
C ALA A 241 6.63 25.57 3.63
N ARG A 242 5.51 25.99 3.05
CA ARG A 242 4.31 26.31 3.83
C ARG A 242 3.64 25.06 4.39
N PHE A 243 3.58 24.02 3.57
CA PHE A 243 3.07 22.71 3.94
C PHE A 243 4.10 21.61 3.65
N VAL A 244 4.26 20.66 4.57
CA VAL A 244 5.14 19.50 4.39
C VAL A 244 4.35 18.20 4.50
N PHE A 245 4.50 17.33 3.51
CA PHE A 245 4.02 15.95 3.57
C PHE A 245 5.19 14.98 3.72
N VAL A 246 5.17 14.19 4.79
CA VAL A 246 6.21 13.19 5.07
C VAL A 246 5.72 11.81 4.62
N GLY A 247 5.97 11.47 3.36
CA GLY A 247 5.67 10.19 2.73
C GLY A 247 6.90 9.28 2.62
N ALA A 248 7.78 9.32 3.63
CA ALA A 248 9.09 8.65 3.61
C ALA A 248 9.06 7.18 4.10
N GLY A 249 7.89 6.51 4.07
CA GLY A 249 7.76 5.15 4.56
C GLY A 249 8.24 5.02 6.01
N GLY A 250 9.08 4.05 6.32
CA GLY A 250 9.68 3.90 7.65
C GLY A 250 10.51 5.09 8.12
N GLY A 251 11.05 5.87 7.19
CA GLY A 251 11.78 7.12 7.49
C GLY A 251 10.90 8.26 8.00
N SER A 252 9.58 8.16 7.92
CA SER A 252 8.65 9.17 8.44
C SER A 252 8.75 9.34 9.95
N LEU A 253 8.91 8.25 10.70
CA LEU A 253 8.98 8.28 12.15
C LEU A 253 10.16 9.13 12.69
N PRO A 254 11.42 8.89 12.28
CA PRO A 254 12.55 9.72 12.73
C PRO A 254 12.39 11.20 12.36
N LEU A 255 11.83 11.49 11.18
CA LEU A 255 11.58 12.87 10.77
C LEU A 255 10.53 13.54 11.65
N LEU A 256 9.41 12.86 11.94
CA LEU A 256 8.41 13.37 12.89
C LEU A 256 8.99 13.60 14.28
N GLN A 257 9.78 12.66 14.79
CA GLN A 257 10.47 12.82 16.08
C GLN A 257 11.41 14.03 16.08
N SER A 258 11.97 14.44 14.93
CA SER A 258 12.85 15.59 14.82
C SER A 258 12.12 16.93 14.83
N THR A 259 10.81 16.95 14.56
CA THR A 259 10.02 18.20 14.48
C THR A 259 9.83 18.90 15.81
N GLY A 260 9.87 18.14 16.92
CA GLY A 260 9.55 18.64 18.24
C GLY A 260 8.05 18.85 18.50
N LEU A 261 7.18 18.48 17.57
CA LEU A 261 5.73 18.58 17.72
C LEU A 261 5.23 17.78 18.94
N PRO A 262 4.38 18.37 19.79
CA PRO A 262 3.82 17.67 20.95
C PRO A 262 3.10 16.38 20.57
N GLU A 263 2.39 16.37 19.46
CA GLU A 263 1.61 15.23 18.95
C GLU A 263 2.49 14.07 18.47
N ALA A 264 3.75 14.35 18.10
CA ALA A 264 4.72 13.34 17.72
C ALA A 264 5.43 12.69 18.91
N ARG A 265 5.21 13.19 20.14
CA ARG A 265 5.85 12.65 21.34
C ARG A 265 5.32 11.25 21.68
N GLY A 266 6.22 10.38 22.08
CA GLY A 266 5.89 9.01 22.48
C GLY A 266 5.56 8.06 21.31
N LEU A 267 5.70 8.52 20.06
CA LEU A 267 5.60 7.64 18.90
C LEU A 267 6.83 6.73 18.83
N GLY A 268 6.58 5.46 18.59
CA GLY A 268 7.60 4.44 18.32
C GLY A 268 7.28 3.68 17.04
N GLY A 269 8.27 2.96 16.52
CA GLY A 269 8.14 2.12 15.35
C GLY A 269 8.62 0.69 15.63
N PHE A 270 7.92 -0.27 15.02
CA PHE A 270 8.30 -1.67 15.04
C PHE A 270 8.50 -2.13 13.58
N PRO A 271 9.76 -2.27 13.13
CA PRO A 271 10.05 -2.66 11.76
C PRO A 271 9.84 -4.16 11.55
N ILE A 272 9.21 -4.52 10.45
CA ILE A 272 8.98 -5.89 10.01
C ILE A 272 9.44 -5.97 8.57
N GLY A 273 10.45 -6.79 8.30
CA GLY A 273 10.87 -7.12 6.94
C GLY A 273 9.93 -8.14 6.31
N GLY A 274 9.83 -8.12 5.00
CA GLY A 274 9.12 -9.11 4.22
C GLY A 274 10.07 -9.93 3.35
N GLN A 275 9.68 -11.15 3.00
CA GLN A 275 10.38 -12.00 2.03
C GLN A 275 9.37 -12.72 1.15
N TRP A 276 9.76 -13.02 -0.08
CA TRP A 276 9.00 -13.79 -1.07
C TRP A 276 9.78 -15.01 -1.52
N LEU A 277 9.10 -16.12 -1.75
CA LEU A 277 9.55 -17.11 -2.71
C LEU A 277 9.16 -16.64 -4.10
N VAL A 278 10.10 -16.62 -5.03
CA VAL A 278 9.90 -16.15 -6.40
C VAL A 278 10.32 -17.28 -7.35
N SER A 279 9.47 -17.55 -8.35
CA SER A 279 9.81 -18.36 -9.50
C SER A 279 9.86 -17.47 -10.75
N ASP A 280 10.99 -17.54 -11.46
CA ASP A 280 11.23 -16.84 -12.72
C ASP A 280 10.87 -17.73 -13.94
N ASP A 281 10.27 -18.90 -13.72
CA ASP A 281 9.82 -19.80 -14.80
C ASP A 281 8.55 -19.27 -15.45
N GLU A 282 8.70 -18.67 -16.62
CA GLU A 282 7.60 -18.09 -17.40
C GLU A 282 6.56 -19.14 -17.84
N THR A 283 6.98 -20.41 -18.05
CA THR A 283 6.08 -21.51 -18.39
C THR A 283 5.18 -21.85 -17.21
N LEU A 284 5.74 -21.85 -16.01
CA LEU A 284 4.99 -22.05 -14.79
C LEU A 284 4.06 -20.85 -14.52
N ALA A 285 4.56 -19.62 -14.69
CA ALA A 285 3.80 -18.38 -14.51
C ALA A 285 2.62 -18.29 -15.51
N ALA A 286 2.79 -18.77 -16.73
CA ALA A 286 1.72 -18.80 -17.75
C ALA A 286 0.53 -19.71 -17.37
N ARG A 287 0.73 -20.62 -16.44
CA ARG A 287 -0.31 -21.56 -15.93
C ARG A 287 -1.05 -21.02 -14.70
N HIS A 288 -0.73 -19.81 -14.24
CA HIS A 288 -1.32 -19.25 -13.03
C HIS A 288 -1.72 -17.78 -13.23
N GLU A 289 -2.85 -17.57 -13.88
CA GLU A 289 -3.41 -16.25 -14.20
C GLU A 289 -4.31 -15.75 -13.07
N ALA A 290 -3.80 -15.70 -11.83
CA ALA A 290 -4.58 -15.28 -10.66
C ALA A 290 -3.71 -14.73 -9.52
N LYS A 291 -4.36 -14.09 -8.56
CA LYS A 291 -3.88 -13.89 -7.20
C LYS A 291 -4.67 -14.79 -6.28
N VAL A 292 -4.03 -15.78 -5.65
CA VAL A 292 -4.69 -16.76 -4.82
C VAL A 292 -4.28 -16.57 -3.35
N TYR A 293 -5.20 -16.08 -2.55
CA TYR A 293 -5.04 -15.80 -1.12
C TYR A 293 -5.62 -16.92 -0.28
N GLY A 294 -4.94 -17.30 0.78
CA GLY A 294 -5.44 -18.27 1.77
C GLY A 294 -5.92 -17.63 3.06
N ALA A 295 -6.35 -18.47 3.98
CA ALA A 295 -6.65 -18.05 5.34
C ALA A 295 -5.35 -17.70 6.08
N THR A 296 -5.42 -16.66 6.92
CA THR A 296 -4.30 -16.33 7.82
C THR A 296 -4.26 -17.35 8.95
N PRO A 297 -3.14 -18.06 9.17
CA PRO A 297 -3.04 -19.00 10.27
C PRO A 297 -3.37 -18.33 11.62
N PRO A 298 -4.09 -19.00 12.55
CA PRO A 298 -4.46 -18.42 13.84
C PRO A 298 -3.26 -17.97 14.70
N SER A 299 -2.10 -18.59 14.49
CA SER A 299 -0.84 -18.27 15.18
C SER A 299 -0.07 -17.11 14.53
N SER A 300 -0.50 -16.67 13.35
CA SER A 300 0.15 -15.57 12.63
C SER A 300 -0.46 -14.25 13.05
N PRO A 301 0.32 -13.27 13.51
CA PRO A 301 -0.17 -11.91 13.63
C PRO A 301 -0.55 -11.40 12.23
N SER A 302 -1.45 -10.40 12.17
CA SER A 302 -2.02 -9.84 10.92
C SER A 302 -0.98 -9.22 9.97
N LEU A 303 0.03 -10.00 9.58
CA LEU A 303 1.10 -9.56 8.66
C LEU A 303 0.74 -9.70 7.18
N GLY A 304 -0.39 -10.31 6.89
CA GLY A 304 -0.90 -10.64 5.58
C GLY A 304 -1.23 -12.14 5.47
N ALA A 305 -2.26 -12.47 4.72
CA ALA A 305 -2.56 -13.85 4.37
C ALA A 305 -1.48 -14.41 3.46
N PRO A 306 -1.12 -15.70 3.53
CA PRO A 306 -0.26 -16.30 2.53
C PRO A 306 -0.97 -16.32 1.18
N HIS A 307 -0.23 -16.00 0.13
CA HIS A 307 -0.81 -15.98 -1.23
C HIS A 307 0.20 -16.37 -2.30
N LEU A 308 -0.32 -16.97 -3.37
CA LEU A 308 0.41 -17.31 -4.59
C LEU A 308 -0.09 -16.41 -5.72
N ASP A 309 0.78 -15.56 -6.22
CA ASP A 309 0.40 -14.49 -7.15
C ASP A 309 1.19 -14.55 -8.44
N LEU A 310 0.50 -14.34 -9.56
CA LEU A 310 1.17 -13.86 -10.77
C LEU A 310 1.58 -12.39 -10.58
N ARG A 311 2.81 -12.08 -10.96
CA ARG A 311 3.35 -10.72 -11.05
C ARG A 311 3.88 -10.44 -12.46
N ARG A 312 3.67 -9.18 -12.91
CA ARG A 312 4.26 -8.65 -14.14
C ARG A 312 5.21 -7.52 -13.77
N LEU A 313 6.50 -7.84 -13.69
CA LEU A 313 7.55 -6.89 -13.32
C LEU A 313 8.66 -6.94 -14.36
N ASP A 314 9.18 -5.77 -14.71
CA ASP A 314 10.32 -5.62 -15.63
C ASP A 314 10.11 -6.35 -16.98
N GLY A 315 8.86 -6.36 -17.47
CA GLY A 315 8.46 -7.02 -18.72
C GLY A 315 8.39 -8.55 -18.65
N ARG A 316 8.52 -9.15 -17.45
CA ARG A 316 8.48 -10.60 -17.22
C ARG A 316 7.29 -11.00 -16.38
N ARG A 317 6.86 -12.26 -16.57
CA ARG A 317 5.86 -12.91 -15.74
C ARG A 317 6.54 -13.81 -14.73
N GLN A 318 6.22 -13.64 -13.47
CA GLN A 318 6.83 -14.37 -12.36
C GLN A 318 5.76 -14.80 -11.36
N LEU A 319 6.03 -15.87 -10.62
CA LEU A 319 5.19 -16.24 -9.49
C LEU A 319 5.85 -15.80 -8.19
N LEU A 320 5.06 -15.20 -7.32
CA LEU A 320 5.46 -14.85 -5.96
C LEU A 320 4.61 -15.63 -4.96
N PHE A 321 5.25 -16.17 -3.93
CA PHE A 321 4.55 -16.76 -2.79
C PHE A 321 5.05 -16.18 -1.46
N GLY A 322 4.14 -15.87 -0.56
CA GLY A 322 4.41 -15.33 0.76
C GLY A 322 3.23 -14.45 1.24
N PRO A 323 3.48 -13.38 2.00
CA PRO A 323 4.78 -12.94 2.52
C PRO A 323 5.28 -13.79 3.69
N PHE A 324 6.58 -13.93 3.80
CA PHE A 324 7.24 -14.41 5.02
C PHE A 324 7.73 -13.19 5.80
N GLY A 325 7.55 -13.22 7.11
CA GLY A 325 8.10 -12.18 7.98
C GLY A 325 9.61 -12.35 8.14
N SER A 326 10.33 -11.24 8.29
CA SER A 326 11.74 -11.28 8.65
C SER A 326 12.06 -10.27 9.76
N TRP A 327 13.04 -10.60 10.58
CA TRP A 327 13.54 -9.69 11.60
C TRP A 327 14.46 -8.64 11.00
N THR A 328 14.22 -7.38 11.34
CA THR A 328 15.11 -6.29 10.98
C THR A 328 15.03 -5.15 12.00
N THR A 329 16.09 -4.36 12.11
CA THR A 329 16.07 -3.08 12.82
C THR A 329 16.14 -1.89 11.87
N LYS A 330 16.25 -2.15 10.56
CA LYS A 330 16.19 -1.13 9.53
C LYS A 330 14.76 -0.65 9.34
N PHE A 331 14.58 0.62 9.04
CA PHE A 331 13.27 1.20 8.72
C PHE A 331 12.99 1.25 7.21
N LEU A 332 14.02 1.18 6.38
CA LEU A 332 13.96 1.19 4.93
C LEU A 332 14.86 0.08 4.39
N LYS A 333 14.50 -0.49 3.24
CA LYS A 333 15.24 -1.61 2.64
C LYS A 333 16.56 -1.15 2.03
N GLU A 334 16.50 -0.16 1.14
CA GLU A 334 17.65 0.32 0.38
C GLU A 334 18.53 1.29 1.21
N THR A 335 17.89 2.21 1.91
CA THR A 335 18.59 3.32 2.58
C THR A 335 18.62 3.21 4.09
N GLY A 336 17.94 2.20 4.66
CA GLY A 336 17.90 1.97 6.11
C GLY A 336 19.19 1.42 6.68
N ARG A 337 19.39 1.67 7.97
CA ARG A 337 20.55 1.23 8.74
C ARG A 337 20.13 0.38 9.94
N TRP A 338 20.97 -0.54 10.36
CA TRP A 338 20.74 -1.33 11.57
C TRP A 338 20.58 -0.48 12.84
N THR A 339 21.01 0.78 12.79
CA THR A 339 20.85 1.76 13.86
C THR A 339 19.51 2.50 13.84
N ASP A 340 18.61 2.26 12.88
CA ASP A 340 17.35 3.03 12.77
C ASP A 340 16.45 2.80 13.98
N LEU A 341 16.20 1.54 14.34
CA LEU A 341 15.39 1.21 15.52
C LEU A 341 16.05 1.72 16.82
N PRO A 342 17.31 1.39 17.15
CA PRO A 342 17.97 1.98 18.31
C PRO A 342 17.98 3.51 18.29
N GLY A 343 18.23 4.12 17.14
CA GLY A 343 18.26 5.58 16.97
C GLY A 343 16.89 6.26 17.12
N SER A 344 15.81 5.50 17.05
CA SER A 344 14.44 6.00 17.26
C SER A 344 14.01 5.98 18.74
N LEU A 345 14.82 5.39 19.62
CA LEU A 345 14.56 5.37 21.05
C LEU A 345 14.73 6.77 21.65
N ARG A 346 13.70 7.24 22.33
CA ARG A 346 13.64 8.54 22.99
C ARG A 346 13.18 8.35 24.43
N PRO A 347 13.52 9.24 25.37
CA PRO A 347 13.03 9.15 26.75
C PRO A 347 11.50 9.09 26.86
N ASP A 348 10.80 9.79 25.96
CA ASP A 348 9.34 9.88 25.93
C ASP A 348 8.63 8.66 25.33
N ASN A 349 9.33 7.84 24.50
CA ASN A 349 8.77 6.63 23.92
C ASN A 349 9.32 5.31 24.51
N LEU A 350 10.39 5.36 25.30
CA LEU A 350 11.06 4.15 25.83
C LEU A 350 10.12 3.25 26.62
N THR A 351 9.32 3.83 27.53
CA THR A 351 8.34 3.05 28.30
C THR A 351 7.26 2.43 27.42
N THR A 352 6.85 3.13 26.37
CA THR A 352 5.86 2.64 25.39
C THR A 352 6.41 1.45 24.62
N LEU A 353 7.67 1.54 24.15
CA LEU A 353 8.34 0.49 23.42
C LEU A 353 8.62 -0.75 24.28
N LEU A 354 9.04 -0.57 25.53
CA LEU A 354 9.21 -1.67 26.49
C LEU A 354 7.88 -2.40 26.75
N ARG A 355 6.79 -1.67 26.97
CA ARG A 355 5.45 -2.26 27.10
C ARG A 355 5.04 -2.99 25.81
N ALA A 356 5.33 -2.41 24.65
CA ALA A 356 5.06 -3.06 23.37
C ALA A 356 5.84 -4.37 23.20
N ALA A 357 7.12 -4.40 23.56
CA ALA A 357 7.92 -5.61 23.49
C ALA A 357 7.36 -6.72 24.39
N VAL A 358 6.94 -6.40 25.61
CA VAL A 358 6.34 -7.37 26.53
C VAL A 358 4.96 -7.84 26.04
N LYS A 359 4.08 -6.89 25.67
CA LYS A 359 2.72 -7.18 25.23
C LYS A 359 2.66 -7.98 23.93
N ASN A 360 3.59 -7.72 23.01
CA ASN A 360 3.66 -8.36 21.70
C ASN A 360 4.73 -9.46 21.63
N ARG A 361 5.11 -10.03 22.78
CA ARG A 361 6.08 -11.14 22.82
C ARG A 361 5.76 -12.28 21.83
N PRO A 362 4.50 -12.71 21.66
CA PRO A 362 4.17 -13.73 20.65
C PRO A 362 4.52 -13.28 19.22
N LEU A 363 4.29 -12.02 18.88
CA LEU A 363 4.68 -11.45 17.58
C LEU A 363 6.20 -11.46 17.39
N VAL A 364 6.96 -11.06 18.41
CA VAL A 364 8.43 -11.08 18.34
C VAL A 364 8.94 -12.51 18.16
N GLN A 365 8.41 -13.47 18.93
CA GLN A 365 8.76 -14.90 18.80
C GLN A 365 8.42 -15.43 17.41
N TYR A 366 7.24 -15.09 16.88
CA TYR A 366 6.84 -15.44 15.51
C TYR A 366 7.83 -14.91 14.48
N LEU A 367 8.19 -13.62 14.55
CA LEU A 367 9.13 -13.00 13.59
C LEU A 367 10.53 -13.60 13.66
N VAL A 368 11.01 -13.89 14.88
CA VAL A 368 12.29 -14.62 15.05
C VAL A 368 12.20 -16.01 14.44
N GLY A 369 11.10 -16.74 14.70
CA GLY A 369 10.85 -18.03 14.08
C GLY A 369 10.82 -17.97 12.55
N GLN A 370 10.15 -16.95 11.98
CA GLN A 370 10.12 -16.73 10.53
C GLN A 370 11.51 -16.43 9.95
N ALA A 371 12.31 -15.61 10.64
CA ALA A 371 13.67 -15.29 10.21
C ALA A 371 14.60 -16.51 10.19
N LEU A 372 14.36 -17.50 11.07
CA LEU A 372 15.14 -18.71 11.19
C LEU A 372 14.62 -19.87 10.31
N GLN A 373 13.53 -19.68 9.57
CA GLN A 373 13.00 -20.72 8.69
C GLN A 373 14.00 -21.12 7.60
N SER A 374 14.12 -22.40 7.37
CA SER A 374 14.86 -22.94 6.25
C SER A 374 14.13 -22.71 4.92
N MET A 375 14.83 -22.87 3.81
CA MET A 375 14.17 -22.86 2.48
C MET A 375 13.10 -23.94 2.39
N GLU A 376 13.36 -25.15 2.93
CA GLU A 376 12.41 -26.26 2.88
C GLU A 376 11.13 -25.96 3.69
N THR A 377 11.24 -25.36 4.87
CA THR A 377 10.05 -24.96 5.65
C THR A 377 9.18 -23.95 4.89
N ARG A 378 9.80 -23.02 4.15
CA ARG A 378 9.07 -22.09 3.29
C ARG A 378 8.41 -22.80 2.09
N MET A 379 9.11 -23.78 1.52
CA MET A 379 8.57 -24.61 0.45
C MET A 379 7.40 -25.49 0.93
N GLU A 380 7.41 -25.98 2.16
CA GLU A 380 6.27 -26.67 2.77
C GLU A 380 5.03 -25.77 2.82
N ALA A 381 5.20 -24.51 3.22
CA ALA A 381 4.11 -23.53 3.20
C ALA A 381 3.60 -23.26 1.77
N LEU A 382 4.48 -23.16 0.78
CA LEU A 382 4.11 -23.05 -0.62
C LEU A 382 3.35 -24.28 -1.11
N ARG A 383 3.75 -25.49 -0.73
CA ARG A 383 3.08 -26.73 -1.14
C ARG A 383 1.65 -26.88 -0.61
N ILE A 384 1.27 -26.10 0.39
CA ILE A 384 -0.14 -25.96 0.78
C ILE A 384 -0.97 -25.34 -0.37
N PHE A 385 -0.38 -24.44 -1.13
CA PHE A 385 -1.00 -23.79 -2.32
C PHE A 385 -0.70 -24.54 -3.61
N TYR A 386 0.56 -24.87 -3.84
CA TYR A 386 1.00 -25.59 -5.03
C TYR A 386 1.72 -26.89 -4.62
N PRO A 387 0.98 -28.02 -4.54
CA PRO A 387 1.52 -29.29 -4.00
C PRO A 387 2.74 -29.84 -4.76
N ARG A 388 2.84 -29.56 -6.06
CA ARG A 388 3.97 -30.00 -6.90
C ARG A 388 5.13 -29.04 -6.99
N ALA A 389 5.18 -27.99 -6.14
CA ALA A 389 6.28 -27.05 -6.13
C ALA A 389 7.62 -27.74 -5.82
N ARG A 390 8.59 -27.56 -6.72
CA ARG A 390 9.97 -28.10 -6.56
C ARG A 390 10.88 -26.99 -6.03
N THR A 391 11.69 -27.28 -5.06
CA THR A 391 12.60 -26.29 -4.42
C THR A 391 13.54 -25.62 -5.44
N ALA A 392 13.97 -26.35 -6.47
CA ALA A 392 14.88 -25.84 -7.49
C ALA A 392 14.29 -24.71 -8.36
N ASP A 393 12.94 -24.58 -8.43
CA ASP A 393 12.27 -23.59 -9.27
C ASP A 393 12.04 -22.25 -8.53
N TRP A 394 12.43 -22.17 -7.24
CA TRP A 394 12.12 -21.02 -6.39
C TRP A 394 13.37 -20.48 -5.69
N ARG A 395 13.43 -19.16 -5.57
CA ARG A 395 14.46 -18.44 -4.81
C ARG A 395 13.82 -17.51 -3.79
N LEU A 396 14.53 -17.26 -2.69
CA LEU A 396 14.10 -16.32 -1.66
C LEU A 396 14.54 -14.91 -2.03
N VAL A 397 13.62 -13.94 -1.96
CA VAL A 397 13.86 -12.53 -2.27
C VAL A 397 13.39 -11.66 -1.12
N GLU A 398 14.19 -10.67 -0.74
CA GLU A 398 13.77 -9.68 0.24
C GLU A 398 12.74 -8.72 -0.37
N ALA A 399 11.64 -8.53 0.34
CA ALA A 399 10.60 -7.56 0.04
C ALA A 399 10.82 -6.24 0.80
N GLY A 400 9.82 -5.37 0.79
CA GLY A 400 9.86 -4.10 1.52
C GLY A 400 9.84 -4.28 3.05
N ILE A 401 10.27 -3.24 3.74
CA ILE A 401 10.17 -3.14 5.20
C ILE A 401 8.94 -2.30 5.56
N ARG A 402 8.17 -2.78 6.53
CA ARG A 402 7.00 -2.11 7.09
C ARG A 402 7.31 -1.69 8.52
N VAL A 403 7.21 -0.40 8.82
CA VAL A 403 7.36 0.10 10.19
C VAL A 403 5.97 0.32 10.76
N GLN A 404 5.59 -0.57 11.68
CA GLN A 404 4.30 -0.47 12.37
C GLN A 404 4.39 0.59 13.46
N THR A 405 3.35 1.41 13.58
CA THR A 405 3.33 2.50 14.56
C THR A 405 2.94 1.97 15.93
N ILE A 406 3.64 2.47 16.95
CA ILE A 406 3.32 2.24 18.36
C ILE A 406 3.04 3.59 19.01
N LYS A 407 1.88 3.75 19.63
CA LYS A 407 1.47 4.97 20.31
C LYS A 407 1.40 4.77 21.82
N LYS A 408 1.67 5.83 22.56
CA LYS A 408 1.54 5.86 24.03
C LYS A 408 0.09 5.63 24.47
N ALA A 409 -0.88 6.20 23.75
CA ALA A 409 -2.31 6.06 24.03
C ALA A 409 -2.78 4.60 23.99
N ASP A 410 -2.19 3.78 23.11
CA ASP A 410 -2.56 2.37 22.92
C ASP A 410 -1.90 1.43 23.94
N ARG A 411 -1.27 1.95 24.98
CA ARG A 411 -0.58 1.21 26.05
C ARG A 411 0.39 0.13 25.51
N GLY A 412 1.09 0.44 24.41
CA GLY A 412 2.05 -0.45 23.75
C GLY A 412 1.42 -1.44 22.76
N ALA A 413 0.16 -1.29 22.35
CA ALA A 413 -0.36 -2.04 21.24
C ALA A 413 0.33 -1.62 19.93
N VAL A 414 0.69 -2.61 19.11
CA VAL A 414 1.18 -2.36 17.76
C VAL A 414 -0.04 -2.12 16.86
N TYR A 415 -0.07 -1.00 16.20
CA TYR A 415 -1.15 -0.68 15.27
C TYR A 415 -0.81 -1.19 13.86
N PHE A 416 -1.64 -2.09 13.36
CA PHE A 416 -1.54 -2.63 12.01
C PHE A 416 -2.52 -1.88 11.09
N GLY A 417 -2.03 -0.91 10.36
CA GLY A 417 -2.82 -0.10 9.44
C GLY A 417 -2.06 1.12 8.97
N THR A 418 -2.68 1.87 8.08
CA THR A 418 -2.16 3.16 7.59
C THR A 418 -2.87 4.29 8.32
N GLU A 419 -2.11 5.25 8.79
CA GLU A 419 -2.62 6.41 9.51
C GLU A 419 -1.99 7.69 8.98
N VAL A 420 -2.83 8.71 8.77
CA VAL A 420 -2.38 10.07 8.49
C VAL A 420 -2.23 10.81 9.81
N PHE A 421 -0.99 11.12 10.14
CA PHE A 421 -0.68 12.08 11.20
C PHE A 421 -0.84 13.48 10.62
N ALA A 422 -1.47 14.39 11.34
CA ALA A 422 -1.52 15.81 10.99
C ALA A 422 -1.10 16.65 12.21
N ALA A 423 -0.24 17.63 11.98
CA ALA A 423 0.08 18.63 13.00
C ALA A 423 -1.17 19.43 13.38
N HIS A 424 -1.25 19.95 14.60
CA HIS A 424 -2.41 20.69 15.10
C HIS A 424 -2.74 21.90 14.21
N ASP A 425 -1.71 22.62 13.74
CA ASP A 425 -1.85 23.76 12.83
C ASP A 425 -2.08 23.38 11.36
N LYS A 426 -2.19 22.08 11.04
CA LYS A 426 -2.41 21.53 9.70
C LYS A 426 -1.30 21.83 8.68
N SER A 427 -0.17 22.34 9.10
CA SER A 427 0.96 22.70 8.23
C SER A 427 1.88 21.52 7.88
N LEU A 428 1.70 20.36 8.55
CA LEU A 428 2.43 19.13 8.26
C LEU A 428 1.48 17.94 8.34
N ALA A 429 1.60 17.05 7.37
CA ALA A 429 1.04 15.70 7.47
C ALA A 429 2.13 14.66 7.26
N ALA A 430 1.95 13.48 7.85
CA ALA A 430 2.85 12.35 7.67
C ALA A 430 2.08 11.05 7.59
N LEU A 431 2.58 10.13 6.76
CA LEU A 431 2.04 8.79 6.70
C LEU A 431 2.80 7.87 7.65
N LEU A 432 2.07 7.21 8.52
CA LEU A 432 2.58 6.21 9.46
C LEU A 432 1.90 4.87 9.24
N GLY A 433 2.61 3.78 9.55
CA GLY A 433 2.09 2.42 9.43
C GLY A 433 2.19 1.85 8.02
N ALA A 434 1.47 0.73 7.79
CA ALA A 434 1.52 0.01 6.51
C ALA A 434 0.21 -0.74 6.27
N SER A 435 -0.13 -1.00 5.02
CA SER A 435 -1.17 -1.87 4.45
C SER A 435 -2.61 -1.80 5.07
N PRO A 436 -3.63 -1.66 4.22
CA PRO A 436 -3.54 -1.44 2.78
C PRO A 436 -3.16 0.02 2.51
N GLY A 437 -1.97 0.26 1.99
CA GLY A 437 -1.49 1.62 1.75
C GLY A 437 -1.57 1.98 0.27
N ALA A 438 -0.83 1.25 -0.57
CA ALA A 438 -0.64 1.64 -1.96
C ALA A 438 -1.94 1.66 -2.79
N SER A 439 -2.83 0.68 -2.60
CA SER A 439 -4.11 0.60 -3.31
C SER A 439 -5.12 1.69 -2.92
N VAL A 440 -4.97 2.29 -1.74
CA VAL A 440 -5.84 3.37 -1.24
C VAL A 440 -5.12 4.72 -1.16
N ALA A 441 -3.99 4.86 -1.87
CA ALA A 441 -3.15 6.05 -1.83
C ALA A 441 -3.91 7.32 -2.20
N VAL A 442 -4.82 7.24 -3.16
CA VAL A 442 -5.65 8.36 -3.58
C VAL A 442 -6.62 8.79 -2.50
N ASN A 443 -7.28 7.85 -1.83
CA ASN A 443 -8.15 8.17 -0.71
C ASN A 443 -7.38 8.85 0.44
N ILE A 444 -6.15 8.39 0.72
CA ILE A 444 -5.28 9.01 1.72
C ILE A 444 -4.88 10.44 1.29
N ALA A 445 -4.60 10.67 0.01
CA ALA A 445 -4.34 12.00 -0.53
C ALA A 445 -5.57 12.91 -0.37
N VAL A 446 -6.77 12.43 -0.70
CA VAL A 446 -8.03 13.16 -0.48
C VAL A 446 -8.22 13.54 0.98
N GLU A 447 -8.04 12.60 1.91
CA GLU A 447 -8.16 12.87 3.35
C GLU A 447 -7.10 13.87 3.85
N THR A 448 -5.88 13.81 3.30
CA THR A 448 -4.82 14.78 3.59
C THR A 448 -5.21 16.18 3.10
N ILE A 449 -5.76 16.29 1.90
CA ILE A 449 -6.23 17.57 1.34
C ILE A 449 -7.39 18.12 2.17
N LYS A 450 -8.41 17.30 2.46
CA LYS A 450 -9.56 17.70 3.32
C LYS A 450 -9.11 18.19 4.69
N THR A 451 -8.12 17.53 5.28
CA THR A 451 -7.67 17.81 6.66
C THR A 451 -6.73 19.00 6.73
N CYS A 452 -5.74 19.08 5.83
CA CYS A 452 -4.65 20.04 5.94
C CYS A 452 -4.75 21.22 4.97
N LEU A 453 -5.41 21.05 3.84
CA LEU A 453 -5.52 22.04 2.76
C LEU A 453 -6.99 22.30 2.35
N PRO A 454 -7.95 22.43 3.31
CA PRO A 454 -9.37 22.50 3.01
C PRO A 454 -9.74 23.70 2.12
N HIS A 455 -8.92 24.74 2.12
CA HIS A 455 -9.11 25.93 1.27
C HIS A 455 -9.12 25.61 -0.24
N LEU A 456 -8.40 24.53 -0.66
CA LEU A 456 -8.39 24.07 -2.06
C LEU A 456 -9.74 23.50 -2.49
N LEU A 457 -10.56 23.04 -1.55
CA LEU A 457 -11.88 22.46 -1.78
C LEU A 457 -13.03 23.42 -1.39
N ALA A 458 -12.72 24.59 -0.86
CA ALA A 458 -13.72 25.54 -0.39
C ALA A 458 -14.45 26.28 -1.54
N THR A 459 -13.90 26.24 -2.76
CA THR A 459 -14.46 26.90 -3.94
C THR A 459 -15.22 25.92 -4.83
N ALA A 460 -16.22 26.42 -5.57
CA ALA A 460 -16.93 25.61 -6.56
C ALA A 460 -15.97 25.04 -7.63
N GLU A 461 -14.92 25.79 -7.98
CA GLU A 461 -13.90 25.34 -8.93
C GLU A 461 -13.07 24.18 -8.35
N GLY A 462 -12.61 24.28 -7.09
CA GLY A 462 -11.87 23.21 -6.42
C GLY A 462 -12.70 21.92 -6.31
N GLN A 463 -13.99 22.03 -5.95
CA GLN A 463 -14.92 20.92 -5.95
C GLN A 463 -15.10 20.31 -7.35
N ALA A 464 -15.25 21.15 -8.38
CA ALA A 464 -15.38 20.66 -9.75
C ALA A 464 -14.11 19.98 -10.24
N ARG A 465 -12.92 20.49 -9.88
CA ARG A 465 -11.64 19.86 -10.22
C ARG A 465 -11.49 18.50 -9.52
N MET A 466 -11.85 18.40 -8.23
CA MET A 466 -11.83 17.13 -7.51
C MET A 466 -12.81 16.11 -8.14
N LYS A 467 -14.03 16.52 -8.51
CA LYS A 467 -15.00 15.65 -9.19
C LYS A 467 -14.58 15.25 -10.61
N ARG A 468 -13.73 16.04 -11.29
CA ARG A 468 -13.12 15.59 -12.56
C ARG A 468 -12.11 14.48 -12.34
N MET A 469 -11.30 14.56 -11.28
CA MET A 469 -10.32 13.52 -10.94
C MET A 469 -10.99 12.26 -10.39
N ILE A 470 -12.04 12.43 -9.59
CA ILE A 470 -12.78 11.33 -8.92
C ILE A 470 -14.27 11.63 -9.09
N PRO A 471 -14.92 11.14 -10.14
CA PRO A 471 -16.33 11.42 -10.43
C PRO A 471 -17.32 11.16 -9.29
N VAL A 472 -16.99 10.19 -8.43
CA VAL A 472 -17.80 9.85 -7.24
C VAL A 472 -17.35 10.57 -5.97
N TYR A 473 -16.50 11.57 -6.07
CA TYR A 473 -16.04 12.30 -4.91
C TYR A 473 -17.20 12.85 -4.08
N ASP A 474 -17.13 12.64 -2.76
CA ASP A 474 -18.11 13.04 -1.75
C ASP A 474 -19.45 12.27 -1.77
N GLU A 475 -19.51 11.16 -2.53
CA GLU A 475 -20.65 10.25 -2.55
C GLU A 475 -20.32 8.98 -1.72
N ASP A 476 -21.26 8.51 -0.91
CA ASP A 476 -21.15 7.22 -0.22
C ASP A 476 -21.58 6.09 -1.16
N LEU A 477 -20.61 5.46 -1.83
CA LEU A 477 -20.88 4.41 -2.81
C LEU A 477 -21.47 3.13 -2.20
N LYS A 478 -21.39 2.95 -0.87
CA LYS A 478 -21.94 1.78 -0.18
C LYS A 478 -23.47 1.81 -0.10
N LEU A 479 -24.06 2.97 -0.30
CA LEU A 479 -25.52 3.12 -0.27
C LEU A 479 -26.16 2.53 -1.53
N PRO A 480 -27.26 1.78 -1.41
CA PRO A 480 -27.94 1.17 -2.56
C PRO A 480 -28.40 2.15 -3.63
N GLU A 481 -28.79 3.36 -3.25
CA GLU A 481 -29.18 4.44 -4.18
C GLU A 481 -28.03 4.89 -5.07
N ASN A 482 -26.77 4.73 -4.65
CA ASN A 482 -25.58 5.08 -5.41
C ASN A 482 -25.06 3.92 -6.30
N ALA A 483 -25.74 2.77 -6.34
CA ALA A 483 -25.31 1.63 -7.14
C ALA A 483 -25.17 1.97 -8.62
N ALA A 484 -26.12 2.69 -9.21
CA ALA A 484 -26.07 3.10 -10.62
C ALA A 484 -24.94 4.12 -10.89
N LEU A 485 -24.62 4.99 -9.93
CA LEU A 485 -23.49 5.92 -10.02
C LEU A 485 -22.17 5.14 -10.00
N PHE A 486 -22.03 4.21 -9.06
CA PHE A 486 -20.87 3.32 -8.98
C PHE A 486 -20.66 2.56 -10.29
N GLU A 487 -21.70 1.88 -10.82
CA GLU A 487 -21.59 1.09 -12.04
C GLU A 487 -21.13 1.92 -13.26
N ARG A 488 -21.61 3.14 -13.40
CA ARG A 488 -21.17 4.05 -14.47
C ARG A 488 -19.72 4.49 -14.30
N ALA A 489 -19.35 4.93 -13.11
CA ALA A 489 -17.99 5.44 -12.84
C ALA A 489 -16.94 4.31 -12.92
N SER A 490 -17.27 3.13 -12.39
CA SER A 490 -16.41 1.94 -12.44
C SER A 490 -16.19 1.48 -13.88
N ARG A 491 -17.25 1.44 -14.72
CA ARG A 491 -17.14 1.07 -16.13
C ARG A 491 -16.27 2.05 -16.91
N ALA A 492 -16.46 3.35 -16.73
CA ALA A 492 -15.64 4.38 -17.39
C ALA A 492 -14.16 4.26 -16.99
N ALA A 493 -13.89 3.96 -15.72
CA ALA A 493 -12.53 3.71 -15.26
C ALA A 493 -11.94 2.44 -15.88
N ASP A 494 -12.72 1.34 -15.97
CA ASP A 494 -12.29 0.09 -16.60
C ASP A 494 -11.98 0.27 -18.08
N GLU A 495 -12.82 0.99 -18.82
CA GLU A 495 -12.59 1.30 -20.23
C GLU A 495 -11.29 2.07 -20.43
N THR A 496 -11.06 3.13 -19.63
CA THR A 496 -9.84 3.94 -19.72
C THR A 496 -8.58 3.17 -19.30
N LEU A 497 -8.69 2.31 -18.30
CA LEU A 497 -7.58 1.50 -17.78
C LEU A 497 -7.36 0.18 -18.55
N GLY A 498 -8.16 -0.11 -19.58
CA GLY A 498 -8.05 -1.33 -20.39
C GLY A 498 -8.36 -2.62 -19.63
N LEU A 499 -9.26 -2.56 -18.63
CA LEU A 499 -9.59 -3.69 -17.75
C LEU A 499 -10.81 -4.51 -18.21
N THR A 500 -11.43 -4.15 -19.31
CA THR A 500 -12.73 -4.70 -19.79
C THR A 500 -12.65 -6.09 -20.44
N SER A 501 -11.45 -6.62 -20.72
CA SER A 501 -11.31 -7.81 -21.59
C SER A 501 -11.63 -9.16 -20.95
N LEU A 502 -11.77 -9.27 -19.63
CA LEU A 502 -12.04 -10.54 -18.95
C LEU A 502 -13.54 -10.80 -18.69
N ALA A 503 -14.41 -9.79 -18.81
CA ALA A 503 -15.85 -9.95 -18.57
C ALA A 503 -16.61 -10.55 -19.78
N ASN A 504 -16.03 -10.51 -20.99
CA ASN A 504 -16.69 -10.93 -22.24
C ASN A 504 -16.27 -12.31 -22.75
N GLY A 505 -15.46 -13.07 -22.00
CA GLY A 505 -14.92 -14.37 -22.41
C GLY A 505 -15.77 -15.60 -22.06
N SER A 506 -17.01 -15.44 -21.54
CA SER A 506 -17.83 -16.58 -21.12
C SER A 506 -19.23 -16.62 -21.73
N THR A 507 -19.35 -16.19 -23.00
CA THR A 507 -20.56 -16.49 -23.82
C THR A 507 -20.11 -16.87 -25.22
N THR A 508 -19.64 -18.10 -25.41
CA THR A 508 -19.81 -18.94 -26.58
C THR A 508 -19.68 -20.41 -26.20
#